data_287c407b1d51eb7d9d9c8883703ecc89
#
_entry.id   287c407b1d51eb7d9d9c8883703ecc89
#
_cell.length_a   1.000
_cell.length_b   1.000
_cell.length_c   1.000
_cell.angle_alpha   90.00
_cell.angle_beta   90.00
_cell.angle_gamma   90.00
#
_symmetry.space_group_name_H-M   'P 1'
#
loop_
_entity.id
_entity.type
_entity.pdbx_description
1 polymer ?
#
loop_
_entity_poly.entity_id
_entity_poly.type
_entity_poly.pdbx_seq_one_letter_code
_entity_poly.pdbx_strand_id
1 'polypeptide(L)'
;GYARQVVEQYNLIESKYILKENTKKKFGVSMQHYTFAVKAFVEMVKQVGMDEYEFEIYETKTYDVIEDVKNCKSEIGVLYINDFNKKVLTKLFHQSGVEFHELLKCHIYVYLWKGHPLASKKEITLEELEEYPCLSFDQGHNNSFYFAEEVLSTYDYKRLIKANDRATFLNLMIGLNGYTLCSGIMCEELNGS
;
A
#
# COMPACT_ATOMS: atom_id res chain seq x y z
N GLY A 1 9.82 33.38 -7.84
CA GLY A 1 11.17 33.11 -8.35
C GLY A 1 11.98 32.28 -7.37
N TYR A 2 13.14 31.80 -7.75
CA TYR A 2 14.02 30.91 -6.98
C TYR A 2 14.37 31.41 -5.58
N ALA A 3 14.54 32.74 -5.42
CA ALA A 3 14.82 33.35 -4.12
C ALA A 3 13.70 33.10 -3.09
N ARG A 4 12.44 33.09 -3.52
CA ARG A 4 11.31 32.78 -2.63
C ARG A 4 11.33 31.33 -2.18
N GLN A 5 11.64 30.40 -3.08
CA GLN A 5 11.78 28.97 -2.75
C GLN A 5 12.92 28.73 -1.74
N VAL A 6 14.05 29.42 -1.88
CA VAL A 6 15.17 29.33 -0.94
C VAL A 6 14.76 29.85 0.43
N VAL A 7 14.04 30.99 0.50
CA VAL A 7 13.54 31.53 1.78
C VAL A 7 12.52 30.60 2.41
N GLU A 8 11.61 30.00 1.63
CA GLU A 8 10.65 29.02 2.13
C GLU A 8 11.35 27.78 2.68
N GLN A 9 12.36 27.26 1.99
CA GLN A 9 13.18 26.13 2.48
C GLN A 9 13.99 26.50 3.73
N TYR A 10 14.56 27.70 3.79
CA TYR A 10 15.26 28.19 4.97
C TYR A 10 14.31 28.29 6.19
N ASN A 11 13.13 28.86 6.02
CA ASN A 11 12.12 28.96 7.07
C ASN A 11 11.66 27.57 7.56
N LEU A 12 11.54 26.59 6.65
CA LEU A 12 11.24 25.20 7.01
C LEU A 12 12.36 24.59 7.86
N ILE A 13 13.62 24.81 7.49
CA ILE A 13 14.77 24.35 8.25
C ILE A 13 14.81 25.04 9.63
N GLU A 14 14.62 26.36 9.66
CA GLU A 14 14.61 27.14 10.90
C GLU A 14 13.48 26.68 11.83
N SER A 15 12.27 26.52 11.33
CA SER A 15 11.14 25.99 12.10
C SER A 15 11.38 24.57 12.63
N LYS A 16 12.08 23.74 11.85
CA LYS A 16 12.36 22.35 12.20
C LYS A 16 13.48 22.18 13.25
N TYR A 17 14.45 23.11 13.29
CA TYR A 17 15.65 22.96 14.11
C TYR A 17 15.79 24.00 15.24
N ILE A 18 15.18 25.17 15.15
CA ILE A 18 15.36 26.27 16.12
C ILE A 18 14.18 26.34 17.11
N LEU A 19 12.95 26.04 16.67
CA LEU A 19 11.77 26.02 17.54
C LEU A 19 11.60 24.66 18.24
N LYS A 20 12.53 24.30 19.10
CA LYS A 20 12.58 23.01 19.82
C LYS A 20 11.61 22.89 21.00
N GLU A 21 10.74 23.84 21.27
CA GLU A 21 9.97 23.85 22.52
C GLU A 21 8.49 23.41 22.43
N ASN A 22 7.95 23.14 21.23
CA ASN A 22 6.61 22.51 21.10
C ASN A 22 6.49 21.79 19.76
N THR A 23 7.37 20.83 19.46
CA THR A 23 7.26 20.04 18.23
C THR A 23 6.23 18.93 18.42
N LYS A 24 5.13 19.03 17.67
CA LYS A 24 4.19 17.93 17.49
C LYS A 24 4.95 16.62 17.18
N LYS A 25 4.50 15.52 17.73
CA LYS A 25 5.03 14.20 17.34
C LYS A 25 4.76 14.01 15.85
N LYS A 26 5.80 13.69 15.08
CA LYS A 26 5.68 13.40 13.65
C LYS A 26 5.94 11.92 13.41
N PHE A 27 5.15 11.34 12.52
CA PHE A 27 5.34 9.97 12.10
C PHE A 27 4.64 9.74 10.77
N GLY A 28 5.35 9.18 9.80
CA GLY A 28 4.84 8.87 8.48
C GLY A 28 4.93 7.38 8.15
N VAL A 29 3.91 6.87 7.49
CA VAL A 29 3.87 5.51 6.96
C VAL A 29 3.51 5.56 5.49
N SER A 30 4.33 4.94 4.63
CA SER A 30 3.98 4.67 3.24
C SER A 30 3.72 3.19 3.04
N MET A 31 2.67 2.83 2.34
CA MET A 31 2.27 1.43 2.20
C MET A 31 1.61 1.16 0.85
N GLN A 32 1.66 -0.09 0.42
CA GLN A 32 0.75 -0.60 -0.60
C GLN A 32 -0.69 -0.61 -0.05
N HIS A 33 -1.67 -1.01 -0.85
CA HIS A 33 -3.10 -0.91 -0.52
C HIS A 33 -3.55 -1.97 0.50
N TYR A 34 -3.07 -1.88 1.75
CA TYR A 34 -3.35 -2.85 2.83
C TYR A 34 -4.21 -2.27 3.96
N THR A 35 -5.45 -2.74 4.09
CA THR A 35 -6.37 -2.30 5.15
C THR A 35 -5.88 -2.66 6.55
N PHE A 36 -5.14 -3.76 6.73
CA PHE A 36 -4.58 -4.12 8.03
C PHE A 36 -3.55 -3.09 8.53
N ALA A 37 -2.77 -2.50 7.63
CA ALA A 37 -1.81 -1.46 7.98
C ALA A 37 -2.52 -0.16 8.39
N VAL A 38 -3.61 0.20 7.70
CA VAL A 38 -4.48 1.31 8.12
C VAL A 38 -5.05 1.07 9.51
N LYS A 39 -5.54 -0.13 9.80
CA LYS A 39 -6.06 -0.48 11.14
C LYS A 39 -4.98 -0.36 12.20
N ALA A 40 -3.79 -0.86 11.95
CA ALA A 40 -2.66 -0.74 12.87
C ALA A 40 -2.30 0.73 13.14
N PHE A 41 -2.31 1.55 12.09
CA PHE A 41 -2.09 3.00 12.21
C PHE A 41 -3.17 3.67 13.08
N VAL A 42 -4.45 3.35 12.86
CA VAL A 42 -5.57 3.85 13.68
C VAL A 42 -5.38 3.49 15.16
N GLU A 43 -5.02 2.24 15.46
CA GLU A 43 -4.79 1.81 16.84
C GLU A 43 -3.58 2.51 17.46
N MET A 44 -2.53 2.73 16.70
CA MET A 44 -1.37 3.52 17.16
C MET A 44 -1.80 4.96 17.51
N VAL A 45 -2.57 5.61 16.63
CA VAL A 45 -3.04 6.99 16.87
C VAL A 45 -3.90 7.08 18.15
N LYS A 46 -4.77 6.10 18.37
CA LYS A 46 -5.57 6.04 19.61
C LYS A 46 -4.72 5.97 20.88
N GLN A 47 -3.54 5.34 20.81
CA GLN A 47 -2.62 5.24 21.96
C GLN A 47 -1.88 6.54 22.27
N VAL A 48 -1.77 7.45 21.31
CA VAL A 48 -1.13 8.77 21.53
C VAL A 48 -1.95 9.66 22.46
N GLY A 49 -3.26 9.46 22.49
CA GLY A 49 -4.18 10.17 23.38
C GLY A 49 -4.33 11.65 23.04
N MET A 50 -4.11 12.53 24.04
CA MET A 50 -4.27 13.99 23.91
C MET A 50 -3.00 14.73 23.50
N ASP A 51 -1.90 14.03 23.25
CA ASP A 51 -0.65 14.66 22.80
C ASP A 51 -0.83 15.27 21.41
N GLU A 52 -0.16 16.39 21.17
CA GLU A 52 -0.15 16.99 19.83
C GLU A 52 0.67 16.13 18.86
N TYR A 53 0.12 15.87 17.69
CA TYR A 53 0.78 15.11 16.63
C TYR A 53 0.46 15.62 15.24
N GLU A 54 1.31 15.26 14.30
CA GLU A 54 1.14 15.43 12.86
C GLU A 54 1.59 14.13 12.21
N PHE A 55 0.65 13.21 12.02
CA PHE A 55 0.92 11.89 11.45
C PHE A 55 0.43 11.80 10.01
N GLU A 56 1.16 11.07 9.19
CA GLU A 56 0.90 10.92 7.78
C GLU A 56 0.84 9.45 7.40
N ILE A 57 -0.12 9.08 6.57
CA ILE A 57 -0.24 7.74 6.01
C ILE A 57 -0.52 7.85 4.51
N TYR A 58 0.28 7.16 3.71
CA TYR A 58 0.21 7.19 2.26
C TYR A 58 -0.04 5.78 1.72
N GLU A 59 -1.16 5.59 1.01
CA GLU A 59 -1.32 4.43 0.14
C GLU A 59 -0.71 4.77 -1.22
N THR A 60 0.30 4.02 -1.64
CA THR A 60 1.04 4.34 -2.85
C THR A 60 1.66 3.10 -3.50
N LYS A 61 2.34 3.28 -4.62
CA LYS A 61 2.95 2.23 -5.41
C LYS A 61 4.18 1.65 -4.73
N THR A 62 4.50 0.41 -5.02
CA THR A 62 5.63 -0.31 -4.40
C THR A 62 6.95 0.46 -4.47
N TYR A 63 7.27 1.04 -5.63
CA TYR A 63 8.50 1.82 -5.79
C TYR A 63 8.48 3.09 -4.93
N ASP A 64 7.34 3.78 -4.90
CA ASP A 64 7.17 5.01 -4.14
C ASP A 64 7.23 4.76 -2.63
N VAL A 65 6.75 3.62 -2.13
CA VAL A 65 6.93 3.21 -0.73
C VAL A 65 8.42 3.18 -0.36
N ILE A 66 9.25 2.61 -1.22
CA ILE A 66 10.70 2.51 -0.98
C ILE A 66 11.36 3.89 -1.03
N GLU A 67 11.01 4.70 -2.03
CA GLU A 67 11.55 6.06 -2.17
C GLU A 67 11.11 6.99 -1.02
N ASP A 68 9.87 6.85 -0.53
CA ASP A 68 9.37 7.62 0.60
C ASP A 68 10.19 7.34 1.87
N VAL A 69 10.51 6.08 2.16
CA VAL A 69 11.37 5.70 3.30
C VAL A 69 12.81 6.16 3.09
N LYS A 70 13.38 5.91 1.91
CA LYS A 70 14.73 6.35 1.55
C LYS A 70 14.92 7.85 1.73
N ASN A 71 13.92 8.64 1.35
CA ASN A 71 13.97 10.10 1.40
C ASN A 71 13.47 10.68 2.74
N CYS A 72 13.25 9.83 3.75
CA CYS A 72 12.74 10.22 5.07
C CYS A 72 11.40 10.98 5.03
N LYS A 73 10.58 10.74 4.02
CA LYS A 73 9.20 11.21 3.97
C LYS A 73 8.31 10.35 4.90
N SER A 74 8.63 9.06 4.99
CA SER A 74 8.00 8.13 5.92
C SER A 74 9.06 7.38 6.71
N GLU A 75 8.80 7.13 7.99
CA GLU A 75 9.67 6.34 8.86
C GLU A 75 9.55 4.85 8.59
N ILE A 76 8.38 4.42 8.11
CA ILE A 76 8.09 3.00 7.83
C ILE A 76 7.46 2.86 6.45
N GLY A 77 7.90 1.80 5.74
CA GLY A 77 7.26 1.31 4.52
C GLY A 77 6.62 -0.07 4.76
N VAL A 78 5.41 -0.29 4.27
CA VAL A 78 4.74 -1.60 4.32
C VAL A 78 4.49 -2.09 2.90
N LEU A 79 5.10 -3.22 2.55
CA LEU A 79 5.01 -3.79 1.21
C LEU A 79 5.06 -5.32 1.22
N TYR A 80 4.72 -5.92 0.08
CA TYR A 80 4.65 -7.35 -0.13
C TYR A 80 5.89 -7.89 -0.84
N ILE A 81 6.39 -9.01 -0.32
CA ILE A 81 7.48 -9.77 -0.93
C ILE A 81 7.03 -11.23 -1.13
N ASN A 82 7.37 -11.81 -2.27
CA ASN A 82 7.25 -13.22 -2.57
C ASN A 82 8.56 -13.75 -3.21
N ASP A 83 8.62 -15.02 -3.49
CA ASP A 83 9.81 -15.65 -4.06
C ASP A 83 10.16 -15.08 -5.45
N PHE A 84 9.17 -14.63 -6.23
CA PHE A 84 9.38 -14.05 -7.55
C PHE A 84 10.04 -12.68 -7.48
N ASN A 85 9.54 -11.77 -6.62
CA ASN A 85 10.02 -10.39 -6.57
C ASN A 85 11.16 -10.16 -5.55
N LYS A 86 11.38 -11.09 -4.62
CA LYS A 86 12.33 -10.99 -3.52
C LYS A 86 13.72 -10.53 -3.95
N LYS A 87 14.29 -11.15 -4.99
CA LYS A 87 15.65 -10.84 -5.45
C LYS A 87 15.77 -9.40 -5.94
N VAL A 88 14.78 -8.92 -6.66
CA VAL A 88 14.75 -7.56 -7.23
C VAL A 88 14.53 -6.52 -6.13
N LEU A 89 13.54 -6.74 -5.27
CA LEU A 89 13.24 -5.82 -4.18
C LEU A 89 14.35 -5.77 -3.13
N THR A 90 14.96 -6.89 -2.75
CA THR A 90 16.10 -6.91 -1.82
C THR A 90 17.29 -6.11 -2.37
N LYS A 91 17.58 -6.23 -3.67
CA LYS A 91 18.62 -5.43 -4.30
C LYS A 91 18.28 -3.93 -4.23
N LEU A 92 17.03 -3.57 -4.49
CA LEU A 92 16.57 -2.18 -4.43
C LEU A 92 16.64 -1.63 -3.00
N PHE A 93 16.23 -2.39 -1.98
CA PHE A 93 16.38 -1.99 -0.57
C PHE A 93 17.83 -1.68 -0.23
N HIS A 94 18.73 -2.58 -0.61
CA HIS A 94 20.18 -2.39 -0.36
C HIS A 94 20.71 -1.11 -1.02
N GLN A 95 20.32 -0.87 -2.28
CA GLN A 95 20.71 0.34 -3.01
C GLN A 95 20.12 1.62 -2.42
N SER A 96 18.96 1.52 -1.80
CA SER A 96 18.26 2.63 -1.17
C SER A 96 18.63 2.85 0.30
N GLY A 97 19.47 1.99 0.88
CA GLY A 97 19.81 2.04 2.30
C GLY A 97 18.63 1.75 3.22
N VAL A 98 17.63 1.00 2.73
CA VAL A 98 16.44 0.61 3.48
C VAL A 98 16.58 -0.84 3.93
N GLU A 99 16.22 -1.13 5.18
CA GLU A 99 16.23 -2.46 5.75
C GLU A 99 14.82 -3.07 5.72
N PHE A 100 14.72 -4.35 5.33
CA PHE A 100 13.45 -5.08 5.30
C PHE A 100 13.34 -6.03 6.49
N HIS A 101 12.24 -5.93 7.23
CA HIS A 101 11.88 -6.81 8.32
C HIS A 101 10.58 -7.55 8.00
N GLU A 102 10.61 -8.89 8.05
CA GLU A 102 9.41 -9.70 7.85
C GLU A 102 8.42 -9.46 8.99
N LEU A 103 7.23 -8.96 8.67
CA LEU A 103 6.16 -8.72 9.63
C LEU A 103 5.29 -9.97 9.82
N LEU A 104 4.89 -10.62 8.72
CA LEU A 104 4.02 -11.80 8.73
C LEU A 104 4.12 -12.56 7.40
N LYS A 105 3.71 -13.82 7.42
CA LYS A 105 3.55 -14.66 6.23
C LYS A 105 2.07 -14.92 5.96
N CYS A 106 1.67 -14.82 4.70
CA CYS A 106 0.29 -14.98 4.28
C CYS A 106 0.15 -16.05 3.22
N HIS A 107 -1.03 -16.66 3.16
CA HIS A 107 -1.46 -17.46 2.02
C HIS A 107 -2.14 -16.58 0.98
N ILE A 108 -2.43 -17.15 -0.19
CA ILE A 108 -3.15 -16.48 -1.26
C ILE A 108 -4.64 -16.72 -1.06
N TYR A 109 -5.43 -15.64 -1.12
CA TYR A 109 -6.88 -15.67 -1.06
C TYR A 109 -7.47 -14.87 -2.21
N VAL A 110 -8.67 -15.28 -2.63
CA VAL A 110 -9.47 -14.50 -3.57
C VAL A 110 -10.30 -13.50 -2.79
N TYR A 111 -10.16 -12.23 -3.12
CA TYR A 111 -11.00 -11.16 -2.59
C TYR A 111 -12.05 -10.78 -3.62
N LEU A 112 -13.31 -10.88 -3.24
CA LEU A 112 -14.47 -10.49 -4.02
C LEU A 112 -15.56 -9.91 -3.10
N TRP A 113 -16.47 -9.14 -3.67
CA TRP A 113 -17.55 -8.58 -2.89
C TRP A 113 -18.59 -9.66 -2.51
N LYS A 114 -19.35 -9.43 -1.43
CA LYS A 114 -20.29 -10.41 -0.85
C LYS A 114 -21.40 -10.90 -1.80
N GLY A 115 -21.77 -10.11 -2.80
CA GLY A 115 -22.76 -10.47 -3.80
C GLY A 115 -22.20 -11.13 -5.07
N HIS A 116 -20.89 -11.39 -5.10
CA HIS A 116 -20.26 -12.05 -6.25
C HIS A 116 -20.82 -13.48 -6.43
N PRO A 117 -21.04 -13.96 -7.67
CA PRO A 117 -21.58 -15.32 -7.92
C PRO A 117 -20.79 -16.46 -7.25
N LEU A 118 -19.48 -16.26 -7.03
CA LEU A 118 -18.61 -17.24 -6.36
C LEU A 118 -18.47 -17.02 -4.85
N ALA A 119 -19.10 -16.00 -4.25
CA ALA A 119 -18.90 -15.64 -2.86
C ALA A 119 -19.26 -16.73 -1.83
N SER A 120 -20.17 -17.65 -2.19
CA SER A 120 -20.56 -18.76 -1.31
C SER A 120 -19.59 -19.95 -1.33
N LYS A 121 -18.62 -19.94 -2.24
CA LYS A 121 -17.65 -21.04 -2.36
C LYS A 121 -16.56 -20.91 -1.31
N LYS A 122 -16.13 -22.03 -0.75
CA LYS A 122 -15.00 -22.11 0.18
C LYS A 122 -13.66 -22.14 -0.54
N GLU A 123 -13.65 -22.70 -1.73
CA GLU A 123 -12.48 -22.81 -2.60
C GLU A 123 -12.88 -22.39 -4.01
N ILE A 124 -12.02 -21.61 -4.65
CA ILE A 124 -12.24 -21.08 -5.99
C ILE A 124 -10.99 -21.37 -6.81
N THR A 125 -11.16 -21.95 -8.00
CA THR A 125 -10.04 -22.23 -8.91
C THR A 125 -9.78 -21.05 -9.84
N LEU A 126 -8.58 -20.99 -10.45
CA LEU A 126 -8.25 -19.95 -11.42
C LEU A 126 -9.16 -20.04 -12.67
N GLU A 127 -9.54 -21.25 -13.07
CA GLU A 127 -10.44 -21.50 -14.21
C GLU A 127 -11.82 -20.88 -13.96
N GLU A 128 -12.35 -20.98 -12.74
CA GLU A 128 -13.63 -20.35 -12.37
C GLU A 128 -13.55 -18.83 -12.37
N LEU A 129 -12.39 -18.28 -12.10
CA LEU A 129 -12.14 -16.84 -12.11
C LEU A 129 -11.98 -16.27 -13.53
N GLU A 130 -11.70 -17.06 -14.53
CA GLU A 130 -11.52 -16.61 -15.91
C GLU A 130 -12.74 -15.89 -16.51
N GLU A 131 -13.95 -16.15 -16.01
CA GLU A 131 -15.18 -15.49 -16.43
C GLU A 131 -15.29 -14.03 -15.93
N TYR A 132 -14.48 -13.68 -14.92
CA TYR A 132 -14.53 -12.36 -14.24
C TYR A 132 -13.25 -11.57 -14.47
N PRO A 133 -13.31 -10.23 -14.44
CA PRO A 133 -12.10 -9.42 -14.56
C PRO A 133 -11.27 -9.49 -13.28
N CYS A 134 -9.97 -9.76 -13.44
CA CYS A 134 -8.98 -9.58 -12.41
C CYS A 134 -8.69 -8.08 -12.24
N LEU A 135 -8.70 -7.60 -11.00
CA LEU A 135 -8.37 -6.23 -10.67
C LEU A 135 -7.00 -6.17 -10.03
N SER A 136 -6.18 -5.23 -10.46
CA SER A 136 -4.88 -4.97 -9.87
C SER A 136 -4.61 -3.47 -9.71
N PHE A 137 -3.67 -3.11 -8.83
CA PHE A 137 -3.26 -1.73 -8.68
C PHE A 137 -2.18 -1.36 -9.71
N ASP A 138 -2.36 -0.20 -10.35
CA ASP A 138 -1.41 0.32 -11.33
C ASP A 138 -0.12 0.77 -10.63
N GLN A 139 1.02 0.31 -11.14
CA GLN A 139 2.35 0.66 -10.63
C GLN A 139 3.01 1.82 -11.41
N GLY A 140 2.27 2.49 -12.29
CA GLY A 140 2.72 3.65 -13.05
C GLY A 140 3.92 3.36 -13.94
N HIS A 141 4.94 4.21 -13.87
CA HIS A 141 6.15 4.05 -14.69
C HIS A 141 6.98 2.81 -14.33
N ASN A 142 6.90 2.33 -13.10
CA ASN A 142 7.55 1.11 -12.63
C ASN A 142 6.63 -0.11 -12.78
N ASN A 143 5.90 -0.21 -13.90
CA ASN A 143 4.89 -1.23 -14.16
C ASN A 143 5.52 -2.58 -14.56
N SER A 144 6.47 -3.05 -13.80
CA SER A 144 7.05 -4.39 -13.89
C SER A 144 6.32 -5.33 -12.93
N PHE A 145 6.19 -6.60 -13.31
CA PHE A 145 5.63 -7.65 -12.43
C PHE A 145 6.31 -7.77 -11.06
N TYR A 146 7.58 -7.34 -10.95
CA TYR A 146 8.31 -7.31 -9.68
C TYR A 146 7.76 -6.29 -8.68
N PHE A 147 7.05 -5.26 -9.15
CA PHE A 147 6.45 -4.21 -8.31
C PHE A 147 4.95 -4.42 -8.07
N ALA A 148 4.34 -5.46 -8.65
CA ALA A 148 2.93 -5.74 -8.41
C ALA A 148 2.65 -6.01 -6.93
N GLU A 149 1.52 -5.52 -6.45
CA GLU A 149 1.07 -5.71 -5.06
C GLU A 149 0.34 -7.04 -4.89
N GLU A 150 -0.18 -7.58 -5.98
CA GLU A 150 -0.95 -8.81 -5.99
C GLU A 150 -0.03 -10.01 -6.25
N VAL A 151 -0.44 -11.12 -5.69
CA VAL A 151 0.18 -12.42 -5.97
C VAL A 151 -0.19 -12.91 -7.37
N LEU A 152 0.60 -13.82 -7.93
CA LEU A 152 0.42 -14.34 -9.29
C LEU A 152 0.38 -13.25 -10.36
N SER A 153 1.14 -12.18 -10.20
CA SER A 153 1.19 -11.05 -11.14
C SER A 153 1.67 -11.45 -12.55
N THR A 154 2.34 -12.59 -12.68
CA THR A 154 2.85 -13.11 -13.96
C THR A 154 1.85 -14.02 -14.69
N TYR A 155 0.69 -14.30 -14.06
CA TYR A 155 -0.35 -15.10 -14.71
C TYR A 155 -0.96 -14.34 -15.90
N ASP A 156 -1.28 -15.03 -16.97
CA ASP A 156 -1.87 -14.44 -18.18
C ASP A 156 -3.40 -14.33 -18.01
N TYR A 157 -3.83 -13.24 -17.36
CA TYR A 157 -5.24 -12.98 -17.13
C TYR A 157 -5.95 -12.58 -18.42
N LYS A 158 -6.99 -13.33 -18.81
CA LYS A 158 -7.82 -13.02 -19.99
C LYS A 158 -8.48 -11.64 -19.89
N ARG A 159 -8.85 -11.21 -18.69
CA ARG A 159 -9.45 -9.91 -18.40
C ARG A 159 -8.73 -9.29 -17.22
N LEU A 160 -8.02 -8.20 -17.44
CA LEU A 160 -7.27 -7.48 -16.41
C LEU A 160 -7.64 -5.99 -16.47
N ILE A 161 -8.01 -5.43 -15.32
CA ILE A 161 -8.27 -3.99 -15.18
C ILE A 161 -7.34 -3.46 -14.10
N LYS A 162 -6.65 -2.36 -14.40
CA LYS A 162 -5.79 -1.68 -13.45
C LYS A 162 -6.46 -0.40 -12.96
N ALA A 163 -6.43 -0.17 -11.66
CA ALA A 163 -6.90 1.04 -11.00
C ALA A 163 -5.79 1.64 -10.15
N ASN A 164 -5.86 2.92 -9.88
CA ASN A 164 -4.83 3.64 -9.13
C ASN A 164 -5.30 4.13 -7.76
N ASP A 165 -6.55 3.85 -7.40
CA ASP A 165 -7.12 4.19 -6.10
C ASP A 165 -8.12 3.13 -5.62
N ARG A 166 -8.28 3.04 -4.31
CA ARG A 166 -9.12 2.04 -3.64
C ARG A 166 -10.61 2.21 -3.95
N ALA A 167 -11.11 3.43 -4.04
CA ALA A 167 -12.54 3.68 -4.26
C ALA A 167 -12.96 3.20 -5.65
N THR A 168 -12.21 3.56 -6.67
CA THR A 168 -12.40 3.07 -8.05
C THR A 168 -12.28 1.54 -8.11
N PHE A 169 -11.26 0.98 -7.44
CA PHE A 169 -11.03 -0.45 -7.39
C PHE A 169 -12.25 -1.21 -6.82
N LEU A 170 -12.82 -0.77 -5.70
CA LEU A 170 -13.99 -1.37 -5.08
C LEU A 170 -15.26 -1.21 -5.94
N ASN A 171 -15.43 -0.06 -6.59
CA ASN A 171 -16.54 0.15 -7.51
C ASN A 171 -16.50 -0.78 -8.72
N LEU A 172 -15.31 -1.02 -9.27
CA LEU A 172 -15.10 -1.99 -10.36
C LEU A 172 -15.37 -3.42 -9.88
N MET A 173 -14.94 -3.76 -8.67
CA MET A 173 -15.19 -5.07 -8.06
C MET A 173 -16.69 -5.38 -7.96
N ILE A 174 -17.48 -4.41 -7.50
CA ILE A 174 -18.93 -4.55 -7.38
C ILE A 174 -19.61 -4.50 -8.76
N GLY A 175 -19.28 -3.50 -9.57
CA GLY A 175 -19.99 -3.22 -10.82
C GLY A 175 -19.74 -4.26 -11.93
N LEU A 176 -18.59 -4.94 -11.89
CA LEU A 176 -18.18 -5.90 -12.92
C LEU A 176 -18.04 -7.35 -12.38
N ASN A 177 -18.42 -7.60 -11.13
CA ASN A 177 -18.08 -8.85 -10.44
C ASN A 177 -16.56 -9.15 -10.55
N GLY A 178 -15.74 -8.12 -10.35
CA GLY A 178 -14.30 -8.29 -10.39
C GLY A 178 -13.76 -8.98 -9.14
N TYR A 179 -12.56 -9.49 -9.23
CA TYR A 179 -11.83 -10.08 -8.10
C TYR A 179 -10.39 -9.60 -8.06
N THR A 180 -9.74 -9.79 -6.92
CA THR A 180 -8.28 -9.68 -6.83
C THR A 180 -7.72 -10.80 -5.96
N LEU A 181 -6.41 -11.05 -6.07
CA LEU A 181 -5.69 -11.99 -5.22
C LEU A 181 -4.95 -11.21 -4.14
N CYS A 182 -5.16 -11.59 -2.89
CA CYS A 182 -4.64 -10.85 -1.75
C CYS A 182 -4.08 -11.78 -0.66
N SER A 183 -3.54 -11.17 0.39
CA SER A 183 -3.01 -11.87 1.58
C SER A 183 -4.08 -12.46 2.50
N GLY A 184 -5.35 -12.18 2.26
CA GLY A 184 -6.46 -12.59 3.12
C GLY A 184 -6.56 -11.82 4.44
N ILE A 185 -5.64 -10.92 4.74
CA ILE A 185 -5.70 -10.06 5.93
C ILE A 185 -6.49 -8.81 5.56
N MET A 186 -7.81 -8.91 5.78
CA MET A 186 -8.75 -7.83 5.48
C MET A 186 -9.32 -7.28 6.77
N CYS A 187 -9.52 -5.97 6.80
CA CYS A 187 -10.24 -5.31 7.88
C CYS A 187 -11.66 -4.99 7.41
N GLU A 188 -12.61 -5.86 7.70
CA GLU A 188 -14.02 -5.70 7.31
C GLU A 188 -14.62 -4.39 7.81
N GLU A 189 -14.28 -3.98 9.03
CA GLU A 189 -14.76 -2.75 9.65
C GLU A 189 -14.38 -1.47 8.87
N LEU A 190 -13.26 -1.49 8.15
CA LEU A 190 -12.77 -0.34 7.38
C LEU A 190 -13.20 -0.35 5.92
N ASN A 191 -13.73 -1.45 5.42
CA ASN A 191 -14.16 -1.58 4.02
C ASN A 191 -15.64 -1.24 3.79
N GLY A 192 -16.37 -0.78 4.81
CA GLY A 192 -17.74 -0.33 4.67
C GLY A 192 -18.70 -1.46 4.27
N SER A 193 -18.59 -2.60 4.92
CA SER A 193 -19.48 -3.76 4.74
C SER A 193 -20.90 -3.47 5.18
#